data_a1d3dc227a99658b528844a2d8254536
#
_entry.id   a1d3dc227a99658b528844a2d8254536
#
_cell.length_a   1.000
_cell.length_b   1.000
_cell.length_c   1.000
_cell.angle_alpha   90.00
_cell.angle_beta   90.00
_cell.angle_gamma   90.00
#
_symmetry.space_group_name_H-M   'P 1'
#
loop_
_entity.id
_entity.type
_entity.pdbx_description
1 polymer ?
#
loop_
_entity_poly.entity_id
_entity_poly.type
_entity_poly.pdbx_seq_one_letter_code
_entity_poly.pdbx_strand_id
1 'polypeptide(L)' 'MCLIALSWRTHARYPLLIAANRDEFHARPADPAAHWQDTPQVYGGRDRLLGGGWLAVSRPP' A
#
# COMPACT_ATOMS: atom_id res chain seq x y z
N MET A 1 0.77 3.97 -16.24
CA MET A 1 1.30 2.63 -15.94
C MET A 1 1.70 2.56 -14.47
N CYS A 2 1.30 1.50 -13.79
CA CYS A 2 1.69 1.28 -12.41
C CYS A 2 2.88 0.34 -12.36
N LEU A 3 3.88 0.66 -11.56
CA LEU A 3 5.08 -0.15 -11.40
C LEU A 3 5.37 -0.36 -9.92
N ILE A 4 5.81 -1.56 -9.58
CA ILE A 4 6.28 -1.87 -8.24
C ILE A 4 7.65 -2.51 -8.37
N ALA A 5 8.63 -1.98 -7.63
CA ALA A 5 9.95 -2.56 -7.51
C ALA A 5 10.15 -3.01 -6.07
N LEU A 6 10.67 -4.22 -5.91
CA LEU A 6 10.84 -4.83 -4.60
C LEU A 6 12.27 -5.33 -4.45
N SER A 7 12.86 -5.05 -3.30
CA SER A 7 14.18 -5.53 -2.91
C SER A 7 14.05 -6.30 -1.60
N TRP A 8 14.53 -7.53 -1.59
CA TRP A 8 14.48 -8.41 -0.43
C TRP A 8 15.88 -8.82 0.00
N ARG A 9 16.27 -8.38 1.20
CA ARG A 9 17.57 -8.73 1.83
C ARG A 9 18.79 -8.38 0.99
N THR A 10 18.73 -7.29 0.21
CA THR A 10 19.85 -6.81 -0.58
C THR A 10 20.48 -5.56 -0.01
N HIS A 11 19.85 -4.93 0.98
CA HIS A 11 20.36 -3.73 1.64
C HIS A 11 20.67 -4.04 3.10
N ALA A 12 21.81 -3.51 3.60
CA ALA A 12 22.30 -3.84 4.94
C ALA A 12 21.34 -3.37 6.05
N ARG A 13 20.63 -2.26 5.84
CA ARG A 13 19.75 -1.66 6.85
C ARG A 13 18.28 -2.05 6.68
N TYR A 14 17.86 -2.28 5.45
CA TYR A 14 16.44 -2.47 5.14
C TYR A 14 16.24 -3.82 4.49
N PRO A 15 15.75 -4.80 5.25
CA PRO A 15 15.52 -6.13 4.69
C PRO A 15 14.47 -6.14 3.58
N LEU A 16 13.53 -5.19 3.61
CA LEU A 16 12.52 -5.05 2.57
C LEU A 16 12.44 -3.60 2.14
N LEU A 17 12.63 -3.36 0.85
CA LEU A 17 12.41 -2.06 0.24
C LEU A 17 11.38 -2.21 -0.87
N ILE A 18 10.41 -1.34 -0.88
CA ILE A 18 9.40 -1.29 -1.94
C ILE A 18 9.33 0.14 -2.46
N ALA A 19 9.49 0.29 -3.77
CA ALA A 19 9.27 1.55 -4.46
C ALA A 19 8.19 1.32 -5.51
N ALA A 20 7.23 2.22 -5.55
CA ALA A 20 6.10 2.01 -6.41
C ALA A 20 5.52 3.34 -6.86
N ASN A 21 4.89 3.33 -8.03
CA ASN A 21 4.12 4.47 -8.49
C ASN A 21 2.73 3.99 -8.90
N ARG A 22 1.81 4.91 -8.86
CA ARG A 22 0.43 4.64 -9.19
C ARG A 22 -0.02 5.64 -10.25
N ASP A 23 -0.75 5.14 -11.24
CA ASP A 23 -1.30 5.96 -12.32
C ASP A 23 -2.82 5.99 -12.17
N GLU A 24 -3.35 7.12 -11.69
CA GLU A 24 -4.75 7.24 -11.36
C GLU A 24 -5.21 8.69 -11.54
N PHE A 25 -6.50 8.90 -11.76
CA PHE A 25 -7.07 10.24 -11.80
C PHE A 25 -6.97 10.90 -10.43
N HIS A 26 -6.57 12.18 -10.40
CA HIS A 26 -6.44 12.93 -9.14
C HIS A 26 -7.76 13.05 -8.38
N ALA A 27 -8.88 13.06 -9.11
CA ALA A 27 -10.20 13.18 -8.51
C ALA A 27 -10.68 11.89 -7.83
N ARG A 28 -9.98 10.77 -8.02
CA ARG A 28 -10.39 9.52 -7.39
C ARG A 28 -10.15 9.59 -5.89
N PRO A 29 -11.20 9.42 -5.07
CA PRO A 29 -11.04 9.55 -3.62
C PRO A 29 -10.26 8.38 -3.05
N ALA A 30 -9.29 8.68 -2.21
CA ALA A 30 -8.48 7.67 -1.55
C ALA A 30 -8.08 8.17 -0.17
N ASP A 31 -7.93 7.26 0.78
CA ASP A 31 -7.43 7.56 2.10
C ASP A 31 -5.91 7.40 2.13
N PRO A 32 -5.19 8.23 2.90
CA PRO A 32 -3.78 8.01 3.16
C PRO A 32 -3.55 6.71 3.91
N ALA A 33 -2.29 6.26 3.95
CA ALA A 33 -1.95 5.01 4.63
C ALA A 33 -2.34 5.09 6.11
N ALA A 34 -3.11 4.10 6.54
CA ALA A 34 -3.58 3.97 7.91
C ALA A 34 -4.10 2.56 8.13
N HIS A 35 -4.39 2.21 9.38
CA HIS A 35 -5.10 0.97 9.67
C HIS A 35 -6.54 1.08 9.16
N TRP A 36 -7.03 0.03 8.52
CA TRP A 36 -8.39 0.01 8.00
C TRP A 36 -9.38 -0.20 9.14
N GLN A 37 -10.45 0.59 9.16
CA GLN A 37 -11.42 0.53 10.27
C GLN A 37 -12.16 -0.81 10.32
N ASP A 38 -12.52 -1.36 9.17
CA ASP A 38 -13.25 -2.63 9.10
C ASP A 38 -12.32 -3.85 9.16
N THR A 39 -11.02 -3.66 9.02
CA THR A 39 -10.04 -4.75 9.06
C THR A 39 -8.75 -4.19 9.66
N PRO A 40 -8.68 -3.97 10.99
CA PRO A 40 -7.57 -3.22 11.60
C PRO A 40 -6.18 -3.84 11.45
N GLN A 41 -6.08 -5.11 11.13
CA GLN A 41 -4.78 -5.75 10.88
C GLN A 41 -4.17 -5.32 9.55
N VAL A 42 -4.94 -4.67 8.67
CA VAL A 42 -4.44 -4.16 7.40
C VAL A 42 -4.02 -2.71 7.56
N TYR A 43 -2.83 -2.38 7.08
CA TYR A 43 -2.31 -1.02 7.06
C TYR A 43 -1.93 -0.64 5.63
N GLY A 44 -2.48 0.44 5.12
CA GLY A 44 -2.23 0.92 3.77
C GLY A 44 -3.24 1.98 3.37
N GLY A 45 -3.00 2.59 2.22
CA GLY A 45 -3.96 3.49 1.62
C GLY A 45 -5.19 2.72 1.17
N ARG A 46 -6.33 3.40 1.08
CA ARG A 46 -7.56 2.75 0.68
C ARG A 46 -8.29 3.56 -0.38
N ASP A 47 -8.78 2.88 -1.41
CA ASP A 47 -9.63 3.46 -2.43
C ASP A 47 -11.03 3.67 -1.84
N ARG A 48 -11.46 4.92 -1.74
CA ARG A 48 -12.77 5.25 -1.17
C ARG A 48 -13.91 5.04 -2.14
N LEU A 49 -13.60 4.86 -3.43
CA LEU A 49 -14.63 4.62 -4.43
C LEU A 49 -15.12 3.17 -4.40
N LEU A 50 -14.19 2.22 -4.39
CA LEU A 50 -14.52 0.80 -4.48
C LEU A 50 -14.14 0.02 -3.22
N GLY A 51 -13.43 0.62 -2.28
CA GLY A 51 -13.12 0.01 -0.99
C GLY A 51 -11.87 -0.87 -0.96
N GLY A 52 -11.20 -1.03 -2.09
CA GLY A 52 -9.98 -1.83 -2.16
C GLY A 52 -8.74 -1.05 -1.81
N GLY A 53 -7.61 -1.73 -1.79
CA GLY A 53 -6.30 -1.13 -1.62
C GLY A 53 -5.46 -1.30 -2.86
N TRP A 54 -4.39 -0.51 -2.95
CA TRP A 54 -3.41 -0.64 -4.01
C TRP A 54 -2.15 -1.34 -3.51
N LEU A 55 -1.70 -0.97 -2.31
CA LEU A 55 -0.58 -1.60 -1.64
C LEU A 55 -0.83 -1.52 -0.14
N ALA A 56 -0.75 -2.64 0.54
CA ALA A 56 -1.00 -2.70 1.96
C ALA A 56 -0.20 -3.83 2.59
N VAL A 57 0.00 -3.73 3.89
CA VAL A 57 0.61 -4.79 4.69
C VAL A 57 -0.41 -5.23 5.75
N SER A 58 -0.30 -6.47 6.19
CA SER A 58 -1.19 -6.96 7.22
C SER A 58 -0.40 -7.72 8.28
N ARG A 59 -0.93 -7.70 9.50
CA ARG A 59 -0.43 -8.54 10.57
C ARG A 59 -1.11 -9.90 10.49
N PRO A 60 -0.44 -11.00 10.87
CA PRO A 60 -1.08 -12.29 10.98
C PRO A 60 -2.19 -12.23 12.03
N PRO A 61 -3.25 -13.02 11.89
CA PRO A 61 -4.31 -13.09 12.88
C PRO A 61 -3.85 -13.66 14.20
#